data_533e7c10f33a7379354fd81b7c2b4c5a
#
_entry.id   533e7c10f33a7379354fd81b7c2b4c5a
#
_cell.length_a   1.000
_cell.length_b   1.000
_cell.length_c   1.000
_cell.angle_alpha   90.00
_cell.angle_beta   90.00
_cell.angle_gamma   90.00
#
_symmetry.space_group_name_H-M   'P 1'
#
loop_
_entity.id
_entity.type
_entity.pdbx_description
1 polymer ?
#
loop_
_entity_poly.entity_id
_entity_poly.type
_entity_poly.pdbx_seq_one_letter_code
_entity_poly.pdbx_strand_id
1 'polypeptide(L)'
;MIRGAIFDLDGTLLDSMSIWDTIGEDYLRSLGIEPRENLQETFATFTLEQAARYYQEHYGVALSVPEILRGIEDMVASAYRQTVPLKAGAADFLRVLKERGVSLCVATVTPEPLARAALRRLNVLPLFRDILTCAAVGHSKEEPHIYRAALERLQTKRCETAVFEDALHALATARADGFGAVAVYDSHEPRQAELRALADVFLETYERAGDFWRWAGL
;
A
#
# COMPACT_ATOMS: atom_id res chain seq x y z
N MET A 1 13.37 -18.20 12.71
CA MET A 1 14.20 -17.22 11.98
C MET A 1 13.53 -16.91 10.65
N ILE A 2 13.26 -15.65 10.37
CA ILE A 2 12.64 -15.18 9.13
C ILE A 2 13.70 -15.17 8.01
N ARG A 3 13.33 -15.66 6.83
CA ARG A 3 14.15 -15.75 5.61
C ARG A 3 13.50 -15.08 4.41
N GLY A 4 12.20 -14.87 4.44
CA GLY A 4 11.41 -14.17 3.43
C GLY A 4 10.58 -13.05 4.04
N ALA A 5 10.39 -11.97 3.30
CA ALA A 5 9.49 -10.89 3.66
C ALA A 5 8.69 -10.42 2.44
N ILE A 6 7.39 -10.39 2.59
CA ILE A 6 6.44 -9.93 1.59
C ILE A 6 5.85 -8.63 2.11
N PHE A 7 5.96 -7.57 1.34
CA PHE A 7 5.46 -6.25 1.72
C PHE A 7 4.28 -5.86 0.85
N ASP A 8 3.22 -5.41 1.47
CA ASP A 8 2.32 -4.51 0.78
C ASP A 8 3.02 -3.19 0.46
N LEU A 9 2.42 -2.40 -0.41
CA LEU A 9 3.01 -1.16 -0.89
C LEU A 9 2.39 0.06 -0.21
N ASP A 10 1.10 0.26 -0.39
CA ASP A 10 0.37 1.47 -0.02
C ASP A 10 -0.09 1.44 1.44
N GLY A 11 0.28 2.45 2.23
CA GLY A 11 0.05 2.40 3.68
C GLY A 11 1.05 1.53 4.44
N THR A 12 1.79 0.67 3.73
CA THR A 12 2.80 -0.23 4.31
C THR A 12 4.22 0.26 4.05
N LEU A 13 4.70 0.25 2.81
CA LEU A 13 6.02 0.79 2.45
C LEU A 13 5.97 2.27 2.07
N LEU A 14 4.92 2.66 1.34
CA LEU A 14 4.69 4.03 0.90
C LEU A 14 3.71 4.74 1.85
N ASP A 15 4.02 6.00 2.13
CA ASP A 15 3.09 6.93 2.77
C ASP A 15 2.21 7.59 1.70
N SER A 16 1.39 6.76 1.07
CA SER A 16 0.58 7.10 -0.11
C SER A 16 -0.89 7.32 0.20
N MET A 17 -1.37 6.87 1.36
CA MET A 17 -2.79 6.90 1.67
C MET A 17 -3.34 8.33 1.80
N SER A 18 -2.52 9.28 2.23
CA SER A 18 -2.87 10.70 2.30
C SER A 18 -3.25 11.34 0.96
N ILE A 19 -2.90 10.73 -0.18
CA ILE A 19 -3.35 11.19 -1.50
C ILE A 19 -4.88 11.17 -1.59
N TRP A 20 -5.50 10.14 -1.02
CA TRP A 20 -6.94 9.97 -1.08
C TRP A 20 -7.71 10.98 -0.23
N ASP A 21 -7.05 11.63 0.73
CA ASP A 21 -7.64 12.69 1.55
C ASP A 21 -7.86 13.97 0.73
N THR A 22 -7.00 14.26 -0.25
CA THR A 22 -6.99 15.53 -0.97
C THR A 22 -7.30 15.42 -2.46
N ILE A 23 -7.21 14.21 -3.05
CA ILE A 23 -7.31 14.01 -4.50
C ILE A 23 -8.56 14.61 -5.11
N GLY A 24 -9.69 14.58 -4.39
CA GLY A 24 -10.96 15.14 -4.85
C GLY A 24 -10.89 16.65 -5.05
N GLU A 25 -10.31 17.35 -4.10
CA GLU A 25 -10.12 18.80 -4.16
C GLU A 25 -9.03 19.18 -5.18
N ASP A 26 -7.93 18.43 -5.16
CA ASP A 26 -6.80 18.68 -6.06
C ASP A 26 -7.19 18.49 -7.53
N TYR A 27 -8.08 17.52 -7.80
CA TYR A 27 -8.62 17.34 -9.15
C TYR A 27 -9.45 18.57 -9.61
N LEU A 28 -10.33 19.10 -8.77
CA LEU A 28 -11.07 20.34 -9.10
C LEU A 28 -10.12 21.51 -9.32
N ARG A 29 -9.13 21.71 -8.46
CA ARG A 29 -8.12 22.77 -8.64
C ARG A 29 -7.34 22.61 -9.94
N SER A 30 -7.05 21.38 -10.36
CA SER A 30 -6.40 21.11 -11.66
C SER A 30 -7.24 21.54 -12.86
N LEU A 31 -8.55 21.57 -12.70
CA LEU A 31 -9.50 22.10 -13.71
C LEU A 31 -9.75 23.60 -13.58
N GLY A 32 -9.06 24.29 -12.64
CA GLY A 32 -9.28 25.71 -12.36
C GLY A 32 -10.54 26.01 -11.56
N ILE A 33 -11.08 25.02 -10.88
CA ILE A 33 -12.30 25.14 -10.07
C ILE A 33 -11.91 25.06 -8.59
N GLU A 34 -12.31 26.07 -7.80
CA GLU A 34 -12.07 26.06 -6.37
C GLU A 34 -13.10 25.16 -5.68
N PRO A 35 -12.65 24.15 -4.90
CA PRO A 35 -13.53 23.27 -4.18
C PRO A 35 -14.26 24.03 -3.06
N ARG A 36 -15.49 23.63 -2.76
CA ARG A 36 -16.24 24.12 -1.59
C ARG A 36 -15.69 23.49 -0.32
N GLU A 37 -15.92 24.15 0.82
CA GLU A 37 -15.58 23.60 2.13
C GLU A 37 -16.23 22.22 2.34
N ASN A 38 -15.53 21.32 3.05
CA ASN A 38 -15.99 19.98 3.43
C ASN A 38 -16.22 18.99 2.27
N LEU A 39 -15.56 19.18 1.12
CA LEU A 39 -15.66 18.24 0.00
C LEU A 39 -15.14 16.85 0.37
N GLN A 40 -14.08 16.77 1.16
CA GLN A 40 -13.51 15.52 1.67
C GLN A 40 -14.54 14.73 2.50
N GLU A 41 -15.27 15.39 3.39
CA GLU A 41 -16.34 14.76 4.19
C GLU A 41 -17.45 14.22 3.28
N THR A 42 -17.83 14.99 2.25
CA THR A 42 -18.83 14.59 1.26
C THR A 42 -18.40 13.33 0.52
N PHE A 43 -17.12 13.22 0.19
CA PHE A 43 -16.58 12.10 -0.59
C PHE A 43 -16.19 10.88 0.25
N ALA A 44 -16.18 10.97 1.57
CA ALA A 44 -15.78 9.88 2.47
C ALA A 44 -16.50 8.55 2.22
N THR A 45 -17.73 8.60 1.64
CA THR A 45 -18.53 7.41 1.34
C THR A 45 -18.76 7.20 -0.16
N PHE A 46 -18.22 8.06 -1.01
CA PHE A 46 -18.47 8.00 -2.46
C PHE A 46 -17.52 7.03 -3.14
N THR A 47 -18.04 6.36 -4.17
CA THR A 47 -17.18 5.75 -5.18
C THR A 47 -16.62 6.84 -6.09
N LEU A 48 -15.53 6.54 -6.82
CA LEU A 48 -14.97 7.49 -7.80
C LEU A 48 -15.98 7.90 -8.88
N GLU A 49 -16.87 6.98 -9.30
CA GLU A 49 -17.97 7.32 -10.22
C GLU A 49 -18.98 8.30 -9.61
N GLN A 50 -19.34 8.10 -8.33
CA GLN A 50 -20.23 9.02 -7.63
C GLN A 50 -19.59 10.40 -7.48
N ALA A 51 -18.31 10.47 -7.15
CA ALA A 51 -17.56 11.71 -7.10
C ALA A 51 -17.52 12.41 -8.47
N ALA A 52 -17.29 11.66 -9.56
CA ALA A 52 -17.28 12.21 -10.91
C ALA A 52 -18.65 12.79 -11.31
N ARG A 53 -19.76 12.11 -10.98
CA ARG A 53 -21.12 12.65 -11.20
C ARG A 53 -21.38 13.89 -10.37
N TYR A 54 -20.93 13.91 -9.11
CA TYR A 54 -21.04 15.05 -8.22
C TYR A 54 -20.31 16.27 -8.79
N TYR A 55 -19.14 16.12 -9.40
CA TYR A 55 -18.45 17.21 -10.08
C TYR A 55 -19.25 17.78 -11.25
N GLN A 56 -19.90 16.93 -12.04
CA GLN A 56 -20.76 17.40 -13.14
C GLN A 56 -21.96 18.19 -12.61
N GLU A 57 -22.64 17.67 -11.58
CA GLU A 57 -23.90 18.23 -11.07
C GLU A 57 -23.68 19.49 -10.23
N HIS A 58 -22.63 19.56 -9.42
CA HIS A 58 -22.45 20.61 -8.42
C HIS A 58 -21.36 21.62 -8.74
N TYR A 59 -20.42 21.26 -9.64
CA TYR A 59 -19.32 22.14 -10.08
C TYR A 59 -19.34 22.47 -11.56
N GLY A 60 -20.31 21.93 -12.32
CA GLY A 60 -20.45 22.19 -13.73
C GLY A 60 -19.31 21.66 -14.61
N VAL A 61 -18.63 20.60 -14.15
CA VAL A 61 -17.57 19.97 -14.91
C VAL A 61 -18.16 19.34 -16.18
N ALA A 62 -17.74 19.82 -17.35
CA ALA A 62 -18.27 19.40 -18.65
C ALA A 62 -17.66 18.09 -19.17
N LEU A 63 -16.63 17.56 -18.51
CA LEU A 63 -16.01 16.29 -18.87
C LEU A 63 -16.95 15.12 -18.58
N SER A 64 -16.89 14.07 -19.39
CA SER A 64 -17.61 12.81 -19.12
C SER A 64 -17.04 12.07 -17.90
N VAL A 65 -17.83 11.22 -17.26
CA VAL A 65 -17.36 10.40 -16.13
C VAL A 65 -16.06 9.64 -16.45
N PRO A 66 -15.92 8.95 -17.60
CA PRO A 66 -14.67 8.29 -17.95
C PRO A 66 -13.46 9.23 -18.08
N GLU A 67 -13.68 10.48 -18.53
CA GLU A 67 -12.60 11.48 -18.63
C GLU A 67 -12.17 11.97 -17.25
N ILE A 68 -13.12 12.19 -16.35
CA ILE A 68 -12.86 12.55 -14.95
C ILE A 68 -12.06 11.45 -14.26
N LEU A 69 -12.50 10.20 -14.39
CA LEU A 69 -11.81 9.05 -13.78
C LEU A 69 -10.37 8.92 -14.28
N ARG A 70 -10.15 9.04 -15.59
CA ARG A 70 -8.79 9.07 -16.17
C ARG A 70 -7.94 10.22 -15.62
N GLY A 71 -8.52 11.39 -15.48
CA GLY A 71 -7.80 12.54 -14.92
C GLY A 71 -7.36 12.31 -13.47
N ILE A 72 -8.20 11.70 -12.66
CA ILE A 72 -7.85 11.31 -11.29
C ILE A 72 -6.77 10.23 -11.30
N GLU A 73 -6.90 9.20 -12.14
CA GLU A 73 -5.89 8.15 -12.29
C GLU A 73 -4.53 8.70 -12.72
N ASP A 74 -4.51 9.67 -13.65
CA ASP A 74 -3.29 10.35 -14.09
C ASP A 74 -2.64 11.16 -12.97
N MET A 75 -3.43 11.81 -12.11
CA MET A 75 -2.92 12.53 -10.94
C MET A 75 -2.31 11.56 -9.91
N VAL A 76 -2.99 10.48 -9.60
CA VAL A 76 -2.45 9.42 -8.73
C VAL A 76 -1.15 8.87 -9.32
N ALA A 77 -1.15 8.52 -10.60
CA ALA A 77 0.05 8.03 -11.29
C ALA A 77 1.22 9.04 -11.26
N SER A 78 0.91 10.33 -11.39
CA SER A 78 1.90 11.40 -11.25
C SER A 78 2.50 11.45 -9.85
N ALA A 79 1.67 11.33 -8.81
CA ALA A 79 2.14 11.30 -7.43
C ALA A 79 3.11 10.14 -7.17
N TYR A 80 2.81 8.93 -7.64
CA TYR A 80 3.71 7.77 -7.52
C TYR A 80 5.04 7.98 -8.25
N ARG A 81 5.01 8.61 -9.40
CA ARG A 81 6.22 8.90 -10.17
C ARG A 81 7.07 10.02 -9.59
N GLN A 82 6.48 10.95 -8.82
CA GLN A 82 7.15 12.20 -8.46
C GLN A 82 7.28 12.46 -6.96
N THR A 83 6.25 12.20 -6.16
CA THR A 83 6.15 12.75 -4.81
C THR A 83 5.98 11.74 -3.69
N VAL A 84 5.20 10.66 -3.86
CA VAL A 84 4.91 9.70 -2.79
C VAL A 84 6.18 9.24 -2.07
N PRO A 85 6.34 9.48 -0.76
CA PRO A 85 7.53 9.07 -0.02
C PRO A 85 7.42 7.62 0.48
N LEU A 86 8.54 7.08 0.93
CA LEU A 86 8.55 5.91 1.82
C LEU A 86 8.07 6.32 3.22
N LYS A 87 7.49 5.37 3.93
CA LYS A 87 7.29 5.53 5.37
C LYS A 87 8.62 5.66 6.09
N ALA A 88 8.60 6.38 7.22
CA ALA A 88 9.80 6.67 8.01
C ALA A 88 10.58 5.40 8.37
N GLY A 89 11.87 5.38 8.05
CA GLY A 89 12.78 4.26 8.31
C GLY A 89 12.67 3.07 7.37
N ALA A 90 11.68 3.03 6.45
CA ALA A 90 11.46 1.86 5.58
C ALA A 90 12.68 1.52 4.70
N ALA A 91 13.36 2.52 4.13
CA ALA A 91 14.52 2.27 3.30
C ALA A 91 15.66 1.55 4.05
N ASP A 92 15.97 1.99 5.25
CA ASP A 92 17.04 1.39 6.06
C ASP A 92 16.63 0.03 6.59
N PHE A 93 15.37 -0.13 6.99
CA PHE A 93 14.81 -1.42 7.39
C PHE A 93 14.94 -2.48 6.26
N LEU A 94 14.59 -2.13 5.03
CA LEU A 94 14.73 -3.01 3.87
C LEU A 94 16.20 -3.37 3.59
N ARG A 95 17.13 -2.41 3.72
CA ARG A 95 18.57 -2.67 3.54
C ARG A 95 19.09 -3.64 4.61
N VAL A 96 18.74 -3.41 5.87
CA VAL A 96 19.14 -4.32 6.97
C VAL A 96 18.59 -5.72 6.76
N LEU A 97 17.33 -5.90 6.34
CA LEU A 97 16.78 -7.21 5.98
C LEU A 97 17.63 -7.89 4.90
N LYS A 98 17.97 -7.14 3.86
CA LYS A 98 18.78 -7.64 2.74
C LYS A 98 20.18 -8.07 3.17
N GLU A 99 20.86 -7.27 4.00
CA GLU A 99 22.18 -7.55 4.58
C GLU A 99 22.15 -8.82 5.45
N ARG A 100 21.02 -9.08 6.12
CA ARG A 100 20.80 -10.29 6.92
C ARG A 100 20.35 -11.49 6.09
N GLY A 101 20.35 -11.38 4.77
CA GLY A 101 20.04 -12.48 3.85
C GLY A 101 18.56 -12.78 3.66
N VAL A 102 17.65 -11.87 4.09
CA VAL A 102 16.22 -12.02 3.88
C VAL A 102 15.88 -11.69 2.42
N SER A 103 15.11 -12.56 1.76
CA SER A 103 14.60 -12.33 0.42
C SER A 103 13.32 -11.49 0.49
N LEU A 104 13.21 -10.45 -0.35
CA LEU A 104 12.12 -9.48 -0.31
C LEU A 104 11.27 -9.55 -1.57
N CYS A 105 9.93 -9.43 -1.43
CA CYS A 105 8.97 -9.35 -2.51
C CYS A 105 7.89 -8.33 -2.17
N VAL A 106 7.32 -7.69 -3.18
CA VAL A 106 6.14 -6.82 -3.02
C VAL A 106 4.89 -7.57 -3.47
N ALA A 107 3.79 -7.41 -2.72
CA ALA A 107 2.46 -7.92 -3.04
C ALA A 107 1.43 -6.79 -2.88
N THR A 108 0.92 -6.24 -3.98
CA THR A 108 0.13 -5.00 -3.97
C THR A 108 -1.10 -5.06 -4.88
N VAL A 109 -2.08 -4.22 -4.60
CA VAL A 109 -3.21 -3.93 -5.52
C VAL A 109 -2.82 -2.88 -6.58
N THR A 110 -1.80 -2.09 -6.32
CA THR A 110 -1.34 -1.02 -7.22
C THR A 110 -0.78 -1.60 -8.52
N PRO A 111 -1.11 -1.03 -9.68
CA PRO A 111 -0.57 -1.46 -10.97
C PRO A 111 0.96 -1.50 -10.98
N GLU A 112 1.54 -2.61 -11.50
CA GLU A 112 2.98 -2.84 -11.48
C GLU A 112 3.82 -1.67 -12.03
N PRO A 113 3.44 -0.99 -13.14
CA PRO A 113 4.21 0.14 -13.65
C PRO A 113 4.33 1.29 -12.65
N LEU A 114 3.29 1.55 -11.84
CA LEU A 114 3.30 2.60 -10.82
C LEU A 114 4.13 2.18 -9.60
N ALA A 115 3.91 0.97 -9.10
CA ALA A 115 4.70 0.40 -8.01
C ALA A 115 6.20 0.43 -8.34
N ARG A 116 6.56 -0.02 -9.54
CA ARG A 116 7.94 -0.04 -10.03
C ARG A 116 8.52 1.37 -10.20
N ALA A 117 7.73 2.32 -10.67
CA ALA A 117 8.17 3.72 -10.82
C ALA A 117 8.48 4.36 -9.46
N ALA A 118 7.60 4.20 -8.47
CA ALA A 118 7.81 4.72 -7.12
C ALA A 118 9.05 4.08 -6.46
N LEU A 119 9.15 2.75 -6.44
CA LEU A 119 10.26 2.03 -5.82
C LEU A 119 11.61 2.34 -6.50
N ARG A 120 11.63 2.57 -7.82
CA ARG A 120 12.83 2.99 -8.56
C ARG A 120 13.24 4.40 -8.15
N ARG A 121 12.32 5.35 -8.13
CA ARG A 121 12.58 6.74 -7.71
C ARG A 121 13.13 6.81 -6.29
N LEU A 122 12.61 5.95 -5.40
CA LEU A 122 13.00 5.87 -3.99
C LEU A 122 14.28 5.03 -3.74
N ASN A 123 14.91 4.50 -4.82
CA ASN A 123 16.14 3.71 -4.78
C ASN A 123 16.05 2.43 -3.92
N VAL A 124 14.86 1.82 -3.85
CA VAL A 124 14.65 0.55 -3.12
C VAL A 124 14.24 -0.61 -4.03
N LEU A 125 13.90 -0.35 -5.30
CA LEU A 125 13.51 -1.39 -6.25
C LEU A 125 14.50 -2.57 -6.35
N PRO A 126 15.83 -2.36 -6.39
CA PRO A 126 16.80 -3.46 -6.50
C PRO A 126 16.85 -4.41 -5.29
N LEU A 127 16.23 -4.02 -4.17
CA LEU A 127 16.17 -4.85 -2.96
C LEU A 127 15.19 -6.02 -3.10
N PHE A 128 14.18 -5.86 -3.96
CA PHE A 128 13.12 -6.84 -4.16
C PHE A 128 13.44 -7.82 -5.28
N ARG A 129 13.08 -9.08 -5.07
CA ARG A 129 13.15 -10.12 -6.10
C ARG A 129 12.09 -9.93 -7.17
N ASP A 130 10.87 -9.58 -6.74
CA ASP A 130 9.74 -9.40 -7.64
C ASP A 130 8.70 -8.45 -7.06
N ILE A 131 7.81 -7.96 -7.93
CA ILE A 131 6.60 -7.22 -7.59
C ILE A 131 5.42 -8.01 -8.17
N LEU A 132 4.53 -8.45 -7.30
CA LEU A 132 3.31 -9.14 -7.67
C LEU A 132 2.12 -8.22 -7.45
N THR A 133 1.17 -8.26 -8.37
CA THR A 133 -0.07 -7.48 -8.25
C THR A 133 -1.28 -8.37 -8.19
N CYS A 134 -2.32 -7.95 -7.47
CA CYS A 134 -3.60 -8.65 -7.43
C CYS A 134 -4.17 -8.86 -8.84
N ALA A 135 -4.03 -7.87 -9.72
CA ALA A 135 -4.48 -7.97 -11.11
C ALA A 135 -3.75 -9.07 -11.90
N ALA A 136 -2.44 -9.24 -11.70
CA ALA A 136 -1.65 -10.28 -12.38
C ALA A 136 -1.96 -11.69 -11.84
N VAL A 137 -2.29 -11.79 -10.54
CA VAL A 137 -2.64 -13.07 -9.90
C VAL A 137 -4.11 -13.43 -10.13
N GLY A 138 -4.97 -12.44 -10.41
CA GLY A 138 -6.40 -12.62 -10.64
C GLY A 138 -7.25 -12.75 -9.38
N HIS A 139 -6.70 -12.43 -8.20
CA HIS A 139 -7.35 -12.54 -6.90
C HIS A 139 -7.06 -11.31 -6.04
N SER A 140 -8.01 -10.93 -5.17
CA SER A 140 -7.82 -9.90 -4.16
C SER A 140 -7.00 -10.42 -2.97
N LYS A 141 -6.65 -9.54 -2.02
CA LYS A 141 -5.98 -9.92 -0.77
C LYS A 141 -6.92 -10.54 0.28
N GLU A 142 -8.19 -10.67 -0.02
CA GLU A 142 -9.12 -11.47 0.78
C GLU A 142 -8.84 -12.98 0.66
N GLU A 143 -8.05 -13.36 -0.35
CA GLU A 143 -7.59 -14.73 -0.58
C GLU A 143 -6.05 -14.78 -0.60
N PRO A 144 -5.42 -15.89 -0.15
CA PRO A 144 -3.97 -15.93 0.06
C PRO A 144 -3.14 -16.10 -1.22
N HIS A 145 -3.76 -16.04 -2.39
CA HIS A 145 -3.13 -16.37 -3.67
C HIS A 145 -1.91 -15.52 -3.97
N ILE A 146 -1.97 -14.20 -3.72
CA ILE A 146 -0.85 -13.29 -3.98
C ILE A 146 0.34 -13.57 -3.04
N TYR A 147 0.08 -13.89 -1.77
CA TYR A 147 1.13 -14.23 -0.80
C TYR A 147 1.78 -15.57 -1.13
N ARG A 148 1.01 -16.55 -1.59
CA ARG A 148 1.52 -17.85 -2.06
C ARG A 148 2.38 -17.70 -3.30
N ALA A 149 1.96 -16.87 -4.27
CA ALA A 149 2.74 -16.56 -5.45
C ALA A 149 4.06 -15.84 -5.09
N ALA A 150 4.01 -14.91 -4.11
CA ALA A 150 5.21 -14.25 -3.60
C ALA A 150 6.15 -15.23 -2.89
N LEU A 151 5.61 -16.19 -2.12
CA LEU A 151 6.38 -17.24 -1.47
C LEU A 151 7.17 -18.09 -2.47
N GLU A 152 6.57 -18.43 -3.62
CA GLU A 152 7.25 -19.14 -4.71
C GLU A 152 8.42 -18.32 -5.27
N ARG A 153 8.26 -17.00 -5.43
CA ARG A 153 9.34 -16.11 -5.87
C ARG A 153 10.46 -16.02 -4.84
N LEU A 154 10.12 -16.01 -3.56
CA LEU A 154 11.09 -15.94 -2.46
C LEU A 154 11.84 -17.25 -2.25
N GLN A 155 11.26 -18.40 -2.62
CA GLN A 155 11.79 -19.75 -2.38
C GLN A 155 12.04 -20.01 -0.88
N THR A 156 11.11 -19.58 -0.04
CA THR A 156 11.12 -19.75 1.41
C THR A 156 9.93 -20.59 1.88
N LYS A 157 9.86 -20.93 3.16
CA LYS A 157 8.70 -21.61 3.76
C LYS A 157 7.76 -20.56 4.38
N ARG A 158 6.47 -20.86 4.47
CA ARG A 158 5.49 -19.96 5.11
C ARG A 158 5.90 -19.55 6.51
N CYS A 159 6.26 -20.51 7.36
CA CYS A 159 6.70 -20.25 8.75
C CYS A 159 8.04 -19.50 8.86
N GLU A 160 8.76 -19.32 7.74
CA GLU A 160 10.00 -18.54 7.63
C GLU A 160 9.77 -17.22 6.86
N THR A 161 8.51 -16.88 6.54
CA THR A 161 8.16 -15.71 5.75
C THR A 161 7.20 -14.81 6.52
N ALA A 162 7.56 -13.54 6.65
CA ALA A 162 6.72 -12.50 7.23
C ALA A 162 5.96 -11.75 6.12
N VAL A 163 4.70 -11.43 6.36
CA VAL A 163 3.89 -10.52 5.54
C VAL A 163 3.70 -9.22 6.32
N PHE A 164 4.02 -8.10 5.68
CA PHE A 164 3.87 -6.74 6.20
C PHE A 164 2.67 -6.09 5.54
N GLU A 165 1.72 -5.65 6.35
CA GLU A 165 0.44 -5.09 5.92
C GLU A 165 -0.03 -4.01 6.89
N ASP A 166 -0.73 -3.01 6.39
CA ASP A 166 -1.45 -2.01 7.18
C ASP A 166 -2.95 -2.33 7.29
N ALA A 167 -3.51 -3.09 6.34
CA ALA A 167 -4.93 -3.41 6.28
C ALA A 167 -5.26 -4.71 7.04
N LEU A 168 -6.23 -4.64 7.95
CA LEU A 168 -6.65 -5.76 8.81
C LEU A 168 -7.07 -7.00 8.02
N HIS A 169 -7.89 -6.85 6.97
CA HIS A 169 -8.38 -7.98 6.18
C HIS A 169 -7.24 -8.72 5.48
N ALA A 170 -6.28 -7.99 4.92
CA ALA A 170 -5.14 -8.54 4.21
C ALA A 170 -4.18 -9.26 5.16
N LEU A 171 -3.89 -8.67 6.31
CA LEU A 171 -3.06 -9.31 7.34
C LEU A 171 -3.74 -10.57 7.91
N ALA A 172 -5.06 -10.54 8.11
CA ALA A 172 -5.83 -11.69 8.57
C ALA A 172 -5.75 -12.86 7.59
N THR A 173 -5.85 -12.58 6.29
CA THR A 173 -5.68 -13.58 5.23
C THR A 173 -4.28 -14.22 5.26
N ALA A 174 -3.23 -13.41 5.35
CA ALA A 174 -1.86 -13.90 5.41
C ALA A 174 -1.63 -14.77 6.67
N ARG A 175 -2.09 -14.30 7.83
CA ARG A 175 -1.97 -15.06 9.09
C ARG A 175 -2.73 -16.38 9.06
N ALA A 176 -3.95 -16.39 8.54
CA ALA A 176 -4.76 -17.60 8.41
C ALA A 176 -4.11 -18.64 7.50
N ASP A 177 -3.33 -18.22 6.50
CA ASP A 177 -2.56 -19.10 5.61
C ASP A 177 -1.21 -19.54 6.21
N GLY A 178 -0.85 -19.08 7.43
CA GLY A 178 0.32 -19.54 8.18
C GLY A 178 1.60 -18.75 7.94
N PHE A 179 1.50 -17.52 7.44
CA PHE A 179 2.60 -16.56 7.40
C PHE A 179 2.78 -15.86 8.75
N GLY A 180 3.98 -15.37 9.03
CA GLY A 180 4.20 -14.44 10.12
C GLY A 180 3.52 -13.10 9.79
N ALA A 181 2.74 -12.57 10.74
CA ALA A 181 1.92 -11.39 10.54
C ALA A 181 2.57 -10.15 11.17
N VAL A 182 3.04 -9.22 10.35
CA VAL A 182 3.61 -7.95 10.79
C VAL A 182 2.69 -6.81 10.35
N ALA A 183 2.03 -6.19 11.32
CA ALA A 183 1.22 -5.00 11.08
C ALA A 183 2.10 -3.76 11.02
N VAL A 184 1.81 -2.89 10.07
CA VAL A 184 2.42 -1.56 9.94
C VAL A 184 1.33 -0.52 10.18
N TYR A 185 1.59 0.44 11.06
CA TYR A 185 0.64 1.50 11.35
C TYR A 185 0.37 2.38 10.13
N ASP A 186 -0.92 2.56 9.82
CA ASP A 186 -1.39 3.61 8.93
C ASP A 186 -2.68 4.22 9.49
N SER A 187 -2.80 5.53 9.48
CA SER A 187 -3.96 6.24 10.05
C SER A 187 -5.28 5.98 9.32
N HIS A 188 -5.22 5.44 8.09
CA HIS A 188 -6.40 5.13 7.27
C HIS A 188 -7.03 3.75 7.58
N GLU A 189 -6.36 2.88 8.35
CA GLU A 189 -7.01 1.68 8.87
C GLU A 189 -7.78 2.02 10.16
N PRO A 190 -9.11 2.01 10.16
CA PRO A 190 -9.89 2.41 11.33
C PRO A 190 -9.86 1.38 12.47
N ARG A 191 -9.53 0.11 12.18
CA ARG A 191 -9.54 -1.00 13.15
C ARG A 191 -8.15 -1.28 13.70
N GLN A 192 -7.41 -0.24 14.10
CA GLN A 192 -6.03 -0.36 14.63
C GLN A 192 -5.90 -1.31 15.82
N ALA A 193 -6.89 -1.33 16.72
CA ALA A 193 -6.88 -2.21 17.88
C ALA A 193 -6.96 -3.69 17.49
N GLU A 194 -7.80 -4.01 16.50
CA GLU A 194 -7.95 -5.36 15.97
C GLU A 194 -6.70 -5.78 15.17
N LEU A 195 -6.17 -4.87 14.35
CA LEU A 195 -4.94 -5.08 13.60
C LEU A 195 -3.76 -5.39 14.53
N ARG A 196 -3.61 -4.61 15.60
CA ARG A 196 -2.58 -4.82 16.63
C ARG A 196 -2.75 -6.16 17.36
N ALA A 197 -3.97 -6.54 17.70
CA ALA A 197 -4.26 -7.80 18.38
C ALA A 197 -4.03 -9.02 17.47
N LEU A 198 -4.23 -8.86 16.16
CA LEU A 198 -4.00 -9.92 15.19
C LEU A 198 -2.51 -10.16 14.91
N ALA A 199 -1.70 -9.12 14.91
CA ALA A 199 -0.31 -9.19 14.48
C ALA A 199 0.59 -9.95 15.46
N ASP A 200 1.60 -10.65 14.93
CA ASP A 200 2.71 -11.19 15.73
C ASP A 200 3.65 -10.04 16.16
N VAL A 201 3.79 -9.03 15.31
CA VAL A 201 4.52 -7.79 15.58
C VAL A 201 3.74 -6.61 15.00
N PHE A 202 3.65 -5.52 15.76
CA PHE A 202 3.08 -4.26 15.31
C PHE A 202 4.16 -3.19 15.24
N LEU A 203 4.36 -2.61 14.07
CA LEU A 203 5.33 -1.54 13.82
C LEU A 203 4.59 -0.18 13.74
N GLU A 204 4.81 0.66 14.73
CA GLU A 204 4.39 2.08 14.68
C GLU A 204 5.19 2.84 13.60
N THR A 205 6.46 2.48 13.45
CA THR A 205 7.40 3.01 12.45
C THR A 205 8.53 2.00 12.23
N TYR A 206 9.11 1.98 11.05
CA TYR A 206 10.27 1.13 10.77
C TYR A 206 11.53 1.55 11.54
N GLU A 207 11.61 2.81 12.00
CA GLU A 207 12.71 3.29 12.85
C GLU A 207 12.78 2.60 14.21
N ARG A 208 11.66 2.05 14.68
CA ARG A 208 11.53 1.39 16.00
C ARG A 208 11.21 -0.09 15.86
N ALA A 209 11.92 -0.79 15.01
CA ALA A 209 11.69 -2.20 14.69
C ALA A 209 12.34 -3.21 15.66
N GLY A 210 12.69 -2.81 16.88
CA GLY A 210 13.38 -3.69 17.85
C GLY A 210 12.62 -4.97 18.18
N ASP A 211 11.29 -4.90 18.29
CA ASP A 211 10.44 -6.05 18.55
C ASP A 211 10.41 -7.00 17.36
N PHE A 212 10.39 -6.47 16.14
CA PHE A 212 10.48 -7.27 14.94
C PHE A 212 11.81 -8.04 14.87
N TRP A 213 12.95 -7.39 15.12
CA TRP A 213 14.25 -8.08 15.05
C TRP A 213 14.33 -9.24 16.02
N ARG A 214 13.83 -9.07 17.25
CA ARG A 214 13.78 -10.15 18.26
C ARG A 214 12.87 -11.30 17.82
N TRP A 215 11.65 -10.98 17.38
CA TRP A 215 10.68 -11.97 16.91
C TRP A 215 11.17 -12.73 15.67
N ALA A 216 11.76 -12.03 14.71
CA ALA A 216 12.27 -12.60 13.47
C ALA A 216 13.49 -13.49 13.66
N GLY A 217 14.20 -13.35 14.80
CA GLY A 217 15.47 -14.04 15.07
C GLY A 217 16.63 -13.49 14.23
N LEU A 218 16.61 -12.18 13.99
CA LEU A 218 17.55 -11.46 13.12
C LEU A 218 18.44 -10.50 13.91
#